data_43700f00fddc19db37c61c0b364c0e9b
#
_entry.id   43700f00fddc19db37c61c0b364c0e9b
#
_cell.length_a   1.000
_cell.length_b   1.000
_cell.length_c   1.000
_cell.angle_alpha   90.00
_cell.angle_beta   90.00
_cell.angle_gamma   90.00
#
_symmetry.space_group_name_H-M   'P 1'
#
loop_
_entity.id
_entity.type
_entity.pdbx_description
1 polymer ?
#
loop_
_entity_poly.entity_id
_entity_poly.type
_entity_poly.pdbx_seq_one_letter_code
_entity_poly.pdbx_strand_id
1 'polypeptide(L)'
;MAVRFFHTSDWHLGQFFYNHSRQYEHEQFLAWLLEQISARQPNALLIAGDIFDVINPASSAQKQLYQFLADAHARAPHMQTLMIAGNHDSGYRIEQVEPLLAKYNAKAVGVIHKNSQQQIDLEHLLVPILDEQQNTVAWCLSLPFLRPAEITGFNEHTTNSQNAIAYLHQQLIAEAKARKTADQALILMSHAHMQGGETSDSERPIVIGNEEALSTALFDEIIDYVALGHLHKPQKVGEEHIRYS
;
A
#
# COMPACT_ATOMS: atom_id res chain seq x y z
N MET A 1 20.70 -10.02 5.71
CA MET A 1 20.53 -8.95 6.73
C MET A 1 19.06 -8.87 7.10
N ALA A 2 18.70 -8.45 8.34
CA ALA A 2 17.29 -8.26 8.68
C ALA A 2 16.79 -6.93 8.05
N VAL A 3 15.70 -6.99 7.28
CA VAL A 3 15.02 -5.82 6.75
C VAL A 3 14.14 -5.22 7.84
N ARG A 4 14.23 -3.92 8.06
CA ARG A 4 13.37 -3.20 8.99
C ARG A 4 12.45 -2.27 8.21
N PHE A 5 11.16 -2.35 8.46
CA PHE A 5 10.18 -1.44 7.86
C PHE A 5 9.11 -1.05 8.88
N PHE A 6 8.46 0.06 8.62
CA PHE A 6 7.20 0.43 9.26
C PHE A 6 6.04 0.13 8.31
N HIS A 7 4.94 -0.34 8.87
CA HIS A 7 3.67 -0.54 8.18
C HIS A 7 2.60 0.35 8.84
N THR A 8 1.89 1.09 8.02
CA THR A 8 0.75 1.94 8.40
C THR A 8 -0.24 2.00 7.26
N SER A 9 -1.50 2.38 7.54
CA SER A 9 -2.57 2.53 6.55
C SER A 9 -3.63 3.50 7.04
N ASP A 10 -4.62 3.77 6.23
CA ASP A 10 -5.89 4.40 6.62
C ASP A 10 -5.70 5.76 7.34
N TRP A 11 -4.83 6.61 6.79
CA TRP A 11 -4.55 7.94 7.35
C TRP A 11 -5.72 8.89 7.21
N HIS A 12 -6.51 8.76 6.14
CA HIS A 12 -7.66 9.60 5.85
C HIS A 12 -7.38 11.10 6.02
N LEU A 13 -6.24 11.57 5.49
CA LEU A 13 -5.87 12.99 5.57
C LEU A 13 -6.97 13.87 4.99
N GLY A 14 -7.36 14.89 5.76
CA GLY A 14 -8.48 15.78 5.42
C GLY A 14 -9.84 15.31 5.95
N GLN A 15 -9.90 14.26 6.75
CA GLN A 15 -11.13 13.78 7.37
C GLN A 15 -11.73 14.80 8.34
N PHE A 16 -13.08 14.79 8.39
CA PHE A 16 -13.86 15.53 9.38
C PHE A 16 -14.58 14.56 10.32
N PHE A 17 -14.66 14.91 11.61
CA PHE A 17 -15.42 14.21 12.61
C PHE A 17 -16.48 15.16 13.16
N TYR A 18 -17.77 14.88 12.92
CA TYR A 18 -18.89 15.77 13.29
C TYR A 18 -18.67 17.24 12.88
N ASN A 19 -18.25 17.49 11.64
CA ASN A 19 -17.89 18.80 11.08
C ASN A 19 -16.64 19.48 11.70
N HIS A 20 -15.89 18.79 12.56
CA HIS A 20 -14.60 19.25 13.06
C HIS A 20 -13.47 18.64 12.23
N SER A 21 -12.56 19.46 11.74
CA SER A 21 -11.38 18.98 11.02
C SER A 21 -10.47 18.20 11.96
N ARG A 22 -9.99 17.04 11.49
CA ARG A 22 -9.00 16.22 12.21
C ARG A 22 -7.56 16.57 11.84
N GLN A 23 -7.35 17.74 11.25
CA GLN A 23 -6.02 18.16 10.82
C GLN A 23 -5.00 18.13 11.98
N TYR A 24 -5.39 18.57 13.18
CA TYR A 24 -4.52 18.59 14.34
C TYR A 24 -4.09 17.17 14.76
N GLU A 25 -5.02 16.21 14.80
CA GLU A 25 -4.72 14.81 15.14
C GLU A 25 -3.78 14.18 14.10
N HIS A 26 -4.01 14.47 12.82
CA HIS A 26 -3.12 14.02 11.76
C HIS A 26 -1.72 14.62 11.91
N GLU A 27 -1.60 15.92 12.23
CA GLU A 27 -0.31 16.58 12.48
C GLU A 27 0.44 15.92 13.64
N GLN A 28 -0.25 15.59 14.74
CA GLN A 28 0.35 14.91 15.89
C GLN A 28 0.81 13.49 15.54
N PHE A 29 -0.01 12.74 14.83
CA PHE A 29 0.35 11.40 14.37
C PHE A 29 1.57 11.41 13.43
N LEU A 30 1.57 12.28 12.43
CA LEU A 30 2.68 12.40 11.49
C LEU A 30 3.98 12.86 12.17
N ALA A 31 3.88 13.79 13.12
CA ALA A 31 5.03 14.23 13.92
C ALA A 31 5.61 13.07 14.74
N TRP A 32 4.76 12.28 15.42
CA TRP A 32 5.18 11.08 16.14
C TRP A 32 5.84 10.05 15.20
N LEU A 33 5.26 9.81 14.02
CA LEU A 33 5.81 8.87 13.05
C LEU A 33 7.20 9.31 12.56
N LEU A 34 7.39 10.62 12.33
CA LEU A 34 8.70 11.20 12.00
C LEU A 34 9.74 10.99 13.11
N GLU A 35 9.35 11.05 14.38
CA GLU A 35 10.24 10.73 15.50
C GLU A 35 10.63 9.24 15.49
N GLN A 36 9.67 8.34 15.23
CA GLN A 36 9.96 6.90 15.13
C GLN A 36 10.88 6.59 13.95
N ILE A 37 10.68 7.22 12.80
CA ILE A 37 11.55 7.11 11.62
C ILE A 37 12.97 7.56 11.97
N SER A 38 13.11 8.73 12.56
CA SER A 38 14.41 9.26 12.97
C SER A 38 15.16 8.35 13.96
N ALA A 39 14.43 7.81 14.95
CA ALA A 39 15.03 6.97 16.00
C ALA A 39 15.42 5.57 15.50
N ARG A 40 14.70 5.00 14.53
CA ARG A 40 14.83 3.60 14.15
C ARG A 40 15.46 3.38 12.78
N GLN A 41 15.55 4.40 11.94
CA GLN A 41 16.15 4.36 10.60
C GLN A 41 15.73 3.10 9.82
N PRO A 42 14.43 2.93 9.49
CA PRO A 42 13.96 1.75 8.74
C PRO A 42 14.42 1.80 7.26
N ASN A 43 14.47 0.64 6.61
CA ASN A 43 14.70 0.54 5.17
C ASN A 43 13.49 1.06 4.37
N ALA A 44 12.27 0.83 4.89
CA ALA A 44 11.04 1.26 4.22
C ALA A 44 9.96 1.72 5.20
N LEU A 45 9.13 2.66 4.71
CA LEU A 45 7.79 2.97 5.24
C LEU A 45 6.76 2.49 4.23
N LEU A 46 5.88 1.60 4.65
CA LEU A 46 4.80 1.04 3.84
C LEU A 46 3.49 1.70 4.25
N ILE A 47 2.82 2.39 3.31
CA ILE A 47 1.52 3.04 3.53
C ILE A 47 0.48 2.28 2.70
N ALA A 48 -0.27 1.40 3.35
CA ALA A 48 -1.14 0.43 2.71
C ALA A 48 -2.54 0.99 2.38
N GLY A 49 -2.61 2.15 1.75
CA GLY A 49 -3.83 2.76 1.19
C GLY A 49 -4.58 3.69 2.14
N ASP A 50 -5.63 4.28 1.60
CA ASP A 50 -6.48 5.30 2.22
C ASP A 50 -5.67 6.44 2.84
N ILE A 51 -4.78 6.99 2.01
CA ILE A 51 -3.93 8.13 2.36
C ILE A 51 -4.81 9.37 2.59
N PHE A 52 -5.78 9.58 1.71
CA PHE A 52 -6.75 10.67 1.79
C PHE A 52 -8.15 10.18 2.11
N ASP A 53 -8.95 11.02 2.77
CA ASP A 53 -10.34 10.68 3.11
C ASP A 53 -11.29 10.66 1.90
N VAL A 54 -10.92 11.31 0.82
CA VAL A 54 -11.75 11.45 -0.40
C VAL A 54 -10.90 11.49 -1.66
N ILE A 55 -11.48 11.06 -2.79
CA ILE A 55 -10.82 11.04 -4.12
C ILE A 55 -10.32 12.40 -4.61
N ASN A 56 -10.87 13.51 -4.08
CA ASN A 56 -10.44 14.88 -4.39
C ASN A 56 -10.09 15.63 -3.08
N PRO A 57 -8.91 15.34 -2.50
CA PRO A 57 -8.51 15.89 -1.21
C PRO A 57 -8.28 17.40 -1.27
N ALA A 58 -8.58 18.08 -0.18
CA ALA A 58 -8.28 19.49 -0.02
C ALA A 58 -6.77 19.75 -0.14
N SER A 59 -6.39 20.95 -0.60
CA SER A 59 -4.97 21.33 -0.73
C SER A 59 -4.21 21.26 0.59
N SER A 60 -4.88 21.49 1.73
CA SER A 60 -4.28 21.35 3.06
C SER A 60 -3.87 19.89 3.35
N ALA A 61 -4.72 18.92 3.03
CA ALA A 61 -4.40 17.49 3.19
C ALA A 61 -3.25 17.05 2.27
N GLN A 62 -3.25 17.51 1.02
CA GLN A 62 -2.15 17.25 0.09
C GLN A 62 -0.83 17.85 0.59
N LYS A 63 -0.86 19.11 1.07
CA LYS A 63 0.31 19.77 1.66
C LYS A 63 0.83 18.99 2.86
N GLN A 64 -0.05 18.46 3.71
CA GLN A 64 0.31 17.67 4.88
C GLN A 64 1.08 16.40 4.48
N LEU A 65 0.62 15.65 3.47
CA LEU A 65 1.32 14.49 2.93
C LEU A 65 2.71 14.86 2.39
N TYR A 66 2.78 15.85 1.50
CA TYR A 66 4.05 16.19 0.84
C TYR A 66 5.07 16.78 1.82
N GLN A 67 4.62 17.53 2.81
CA GLN A 67 5.50 18.00 3.89
C GLN A 67 6.04 16.83 4.71
N PHE A 68 5.17 15.87 5.08
CA PHE A 68 5.60 14.67 5.77
C PHE A 68 6.65 13.88 4.98
N LEU A 69 6.46 13.67 3.67
CA LEU A 69 7.43 12.95 2.83
C LEU A 69 8.78 13.67 2.76
N ALA A 70 8.77 14.99 2.64
CA ALA A 70 9.99 15.80 2.66
C ALA A 70 10.73 15.69 3.99
N ASP A 71 10.00 15.78 5.11
CA ASP A 71 10.57 15.71 6.47
C ASP A 71 11.06 14.29 6.79
N ALA A 72 10.36 13.25 6.34
CA ALA A 72 10.76 11.86 6.49
C ALA A 72 12.07 11.57 5.73
N HIS A 73 12.17 12.03 4.48
CA HIS A 73 13.39 11.91 3.69
C HIS A 73 14.56 12.68 4.33
N ALA A 74 14.32 13.87 4.84
CA ALA A 74 15.38 14.63 5.53
C ALA A 74 15.90 13.93 6.79
N ARG A 75 15.05 13.18 7.51
CA ARG A 75 15.42 12.44 8.74
C ARG A 75 16.01 11.06 8.48
N ALA A 76 15.61 10.41 7.39
CA ALA A 76 16.07 9.08 6.98
C ALA A 76 16.23 9.02 5.45
N PRO A 77 17.32 9.59 4.88
CA PRO A 77 17.47 9.71 3.42
C PRO A 77 17.53 8.37 2.68
N HIS A 78 17.91 7.30 3.35
CA HIS A 78 17.97 5.94 2.77
C HIS A 78 16.63 5.22 2.79
N MET A 79 15.70 5.66 3.65
CA MET A 79 14.38 5.03 3.75
C MET A 79 13.58 5.26 2.47
N GLN A 80 13.03 4.19 1.93
CA GLN A 80 12.05 4.26 0.84
C GLN A 80 10.64 4.37 1.42
N THR A 81 9.82 5.29 0.89
CA THR A 81 8.40 5.34 1.23
C THR A 81 7.60 4.74 0.08
N LEU A 82 6.94 3.61 0.34
CA LEU A 82 6.06 2.95 -0.62
C LEU A 82 4.60 3.19 -0.23
N MET A 83 3.80 3.70 -1.17
CA MET A 83 2.39 3.99 -0.97
C MET A 83 1.56 3.24 -2.01
N ILE A 84 0.44 2.69 -1.61
CA ILE A 84 -0.58 2.19 -2.54
C ILE A 84 -1.87 2.99 -2.38
N ALA A 85 -2.72 3.03 -3.42
CA ALA A 85 -4.05 3.62 -3.29
C ALA A 85 -4.99 2.71 -2.53
N GLY A 86 -5.80 3.28 -1.64
CA GLY A 86 -6.97 2.64 -1.06
C GLY A 86 -8.25 2.95 -1.84
N ASN A 87 -9.41 2.56 -1.28
CA ASN A 87 -10.71 2.79 -1.94
C ASN A 87 -11.16 4.25 -1.85
N HIS A 88 -10.68 5.02 -0.87
CA HIS A 88 -10.93 6.47 -0.75
C HIS A 88 -10.00 7.30 -1.64
N ASP A 89 -8.89 6.75 -2.09
CA ASP A 89 -7.92 7.47 -2.93
C ASP A 89 -8.32 7.49 -4.41
N SER A 90 -7.84 8.49 -5.13
CA SER A 90 -7.74 8.46 -6.58
C SER A 90 -6.36 7.93 -6.97
N GLY A 91 -6.27 6.70 -7.48
CA GLY A 91 -5.00 6.08 -7.85
C GLY A 91 -4.19 6.91 -8.82
N TYR A 92 -4.83 7.42 -9.88
CA TYR A 92 -4.17 8.31 -10.84
C TYR A 92 -3.65 9.61 -10.21
N ARG A 93 -4.35 10.14 -9.20
CA ARG A 93 -3.95 11.38 -8.52
C ARG A 93 -2.69 11.17 -7.68
N ILE A 94 -2.58 10.06 -6.97
CA ILE A 94 -1.37 9.80 -6.16
C ILE A 94 -0.16 9.47 -7.02
N GLU A 95 -0.35 8.89 -8.21
CA GLU A 95 0.72 8.62 -9.17
C GLU A 95 1.16 9.85 -9.97
N GLN A 96 0.25 10.78 -10.28
CA GLN A 96 0.57 11.95 -11.13
C GLN A 96 1.73 12.80 -10.62
N VAL A 97 2.06 12.69 -9.33
CA VAL A 97 3.15 13.42 -8.67
C VAL A 97 4.45 12.60 -8.55
N GLU A 98 4.53 11.43 -9.19
CA GLU A 98 5.69 10.53 -9.13
C GLU A 98 7.04 11.24 -9.34
N PRO A 99 7.22 12.19 -10.28
CA PRO A 99 8.49 12.90 -10.45
C PRO A 99 8.91 13.73 -9.22
N LEU A 100 7.94 14.14 -8.39
CA LEU A 100 8.21 14.82 -7.12
C LEU A 100 8.48 13.81 -6.01
N LEU A 101 7.75 12.70 -5.97
CA LEU A 101 7.92 11.63 -5.00
C LEU A 101 9.33 11.02 -5.09
N ALA A 102 9.84 10.82 -6.29
CA ALA A 102 11.17 10.27 -6.51
C ALA A 102 12.28 11.10 -5.85
N LYS A 103 12.11 12.42 -5.71
CA LYS A 103 13.07 13.28 -5.00
C LYS A 103 13.13 13.03 -3.50
N TYR A 104 12.10 12.43 -2.94
CA TYR A 104 11.99 12.09 -1.52
C TYR A 104 12.12 10.58 -1.29
N ASN A 105 12.68 9.85 -2.26
CA ASN A 105 12.80 8.40 -2.22
C ASN A 105 11.44 7.71 -1.96
N ALA A 106 10.37 8.26 -2.55
CA ALA A 106 9.02 7.77 -2.40
C ALA A 106 8.46 7.28 -3.74
N LYS A 107 7.65 6.22 -3.70
CA LYS A 107 6.93 5.68 -4.86
C LYS A 107 5.47 5.44 -4.47
N ALA A 108 4.57 5.76 -5.38
CA ALA A 108 3.15 5.46 -5.25
C ALA A 108 2.70 4.51 -6.36
N VAL A 109 1.89 3.52 -5.99
CA VAL A 109 1.22 2.61 -6.92
C VAL A 109 -0.28 2.77 -6.71
N GLY A 110 -0.92 3.44 -7.65
CA GLY A 110 -2.33 3.83 -7.53
C GLY A 110 -3.28 3.00 -8.38
N VAL A 111 -2.80 2.50 -9.52
CA VAL A 111 -3.60 1.73 -10.49
C VAL A 111 -2.80 0.59 -11.11
N ILE A 112 -3.50 -0.35 -11.71
CA ILE A 112 -2.88 -1.42 -12.49
C ILE A 112 -2.68 -0.92 -13.91
N HIS A 113 -1.42 -0.71 -14.29
CA HIS A 113 -1.07 -0.33 -15.65
C HIS A 113 -0.99 -1.53 -16.59
N LYS A 114 -1.18 -1.29 -17.88
CA LYS A 114 -0.93 -2.24 -18.96
C LYS A 114 0.24 -1.75 -19.82
N ASN A 115 1.12 -2.67 -20.17
CA ASN A 115 2.23 -2.39 -21.06
C ASN A 115 1.75 -2.19 -22.53
N SER A 116 2.68 -1.92 -23.45
CA SER A 116 2.38 -1.74 -24.87
C SER A 116 1.72 -2.95 -25.56
N GLN A 117 1.84 -4.13 -24.94
CA GLN A 117 1.23 -5.39 -25.43
C GLN A 117 -0.13 -5.66 -24.76
N GLN A 118 -0.70 -4.70 -24.04
CA GLN A 118 -1.95 -4.82 -23.28
C GLN A 118 -1.91 -5.87 -22.14
N GLN A 119 -0.71 -6.27 -21.72
CA GLN A 119 -0.51 -7.12 -20.56
C GLN A 119 -0.31 -6.28 -19.32
N ILE A 120 -0.56 -6.85 -18.13
CA ILE A 120 -0.31 -6.18 -16.85
C ILE A 120 1.18 -5.83 -16.74
N ASP A 121 1.45 -4.58 -16.39
CA ASP A 121 2.82 -4.12 -16.11
C ASP A 121 3.23 -4.55 -14.69
N LEU A 122 3.78 -5.75 -14.58
CA LEU A 122 4.24 -6.32 -13.31
C LEU A 122 5.45 -5.57 -12.74
N GLU A 123 6.27 -4.91 -13.57
CA GLU A 123 7.42 -4.12 -13.09
C GLU A 123 7.00 -2.92 -12.28
N HIS A 124 5.88 -2.29 -12.66
CA HIS A 124 5.32 -1.17 -11.90
C HIS A 124 4.91 -1.59 -10.49
N LEU A 125 4.42 -2.82 -10.32
CA LEU A 125 3.88 -3.38 -9.08
C LEU A 125 4.94 -4.03 -8.19
N LEU A 126 6.10 -4.41 -8.74
CA LEU A 126 7.17 -5.10 -8.02
C LEU A 126 8.31 -4.12 -7.71
N VAL A 127 8.38 -3.65 -6.48
CA VAL A 127 9.28 -2.59 -6.05
C VAL A 127 10.42 -3.16 -5.21
N PRO A 128 11.70 -2.95 -5.58
CA PRO A 128 12.81 -3.35 -4.74
C PRO A 128 12.92 -2.43 -3.52
N ILE A 129 13.16 -3.03 -2.35
CA ILE A 129 13.57 -2.32 -1.14
C ILE A 129 15.09 -2.44 -1.02
N LEU A 130 15.74 -1.30 -0.90
CA LEU A 130 17.20 -1.20 -0.94
C LEU A 130 17.79 -0.96 0.46
N ASP A 131 19.01 -1.40 0.67
CA ASP A 131 19.82 -0.99 1.80
C ASP A 131 20.58 0.33 1.51
N GLU A 132 21.35 0.81 2.49
CA GLU A 132 22.16 2.02 2.35
C GLU A 132 23.24 1.91 1.24
N GLN A 133 23.64 0.69 0.88
CA GLN A 133 24.59 0.39 -0.17
C GLN A 133 23.94 0.18 -1.55
N GLN A 134 22.63 0.43 -1.65
CA GLN A 134 21.82 0.25 -2.87
C GLN A 134 21.69 -1.22 -3.33
N ASN A 135 21.87 -2.19 -2.43
CA ASN A 135 21.56 -3.58 -2.72
C ASN A 135 20.09 -3.86 -2.43
N THR A 136 19.44 -4.66 -3.25
CA THR A 136 18.07 -5.12 -2.98
C THR A 136 18.09 -6.10 -1.82
N VAL A 137 17.41 -5.74 -0.71
CA VAL A 137 17.27 -6.56 0.51
C VAL A 137 15.91 -7.18 0.66
N ALA A 138 14.90 -6.62 -0.03
CA ALA A 138 13.56 -7.18 -0.12
C ALA A 138 12.89 -6.76 -1.43
N TRP A 139 11.83 -7.47 -1.79
CA TRP A 139 10.90 -7.10 -2.84
C TRP A 139 9.53 -6.81 -2.23
N CYS A 140 8.88 -5.76 -2.70
CA CYS A 140 7.53 -5.40 -2.28
C CYS A 140 6.56 -5.52 -3.46
N LEU A 141 5.60 -6.42 -3.34
CA LEU A 141 4.44 -6.51 -4.22
C LEU A 141 3.44 -5.44 -3.79
N SER A 142 3.28 -4.38 -4.58
CA SER A 142 2.48 -3.21 -4.22
C SER A 142 1.14 -3.26 -4.97
N LEU A 143 0.10 -3.83 -4.33
CA LEU A 143 -1.23 -3.97 -4.90
C LEU A 143 -2.17 -2.89 -4.36
N PRO A 144 -2.57 -1.89 -5.17
CA PRO A 144 -3.57 -0.92 -4.77
C PRO A 144 -4.95 -1.57 -4.62
N PHE A 145 -5.91 -0.82 -4.08
CA PHE A 145 -7.30 -1.24 -4.07
C PHE A 145 -7.79 -1.53 -5.49
N LEU A 146 -8.28 -2.76 -5.69
CA LEU A 146 -8.65 -3.28 -7.00
C LEU A 146 -10.14 -3.07 -7.27
N ARG A 147 -10.50 -2.08 -8.07
CA ARG A 147 -11.88 -1.86 -8.48
C ARG A 147 -12.29 -2.88 -9.54
N PRO A 148 -13.49 -3.49 -9.46
CA PRO A 148 -13.94 -4.49 -10.43
C PRO A 148 -13.78 -4.05 -11.91
N ALA A 149 -14.05 -2.78 -12.21
CA ALA A 149 -13.91 -2.24 -13.55
C ALA A 149 -12.45 -2.19 -14.06
N GLU A 150 -11.47 -2.17 -13.17
CA GLU A 150 -10.05 -2.09 -13.51
C GLU A 150 -9.43 -3.48 -13.74
N ILE A 151 -10.02 -4.53 -13.14
CA ILE A 151 -9.49 -5.89 -13.18
C ILE A 151 -10.25 -6.84 -14.12
N THR A 152 -11.48 -6.49 -14.55
CA THR A 152 -12.20 -7.27 -15.53
C THR A 152 -11.49 -7.23 -16.89
N GLY A 153 -11.32 -8.40 -17.52
CA GLY A 153 -10.68 -8.51 -18.84
C GLY A 153 -9.16 -8.55 -18.81
N PHE A 154 -8.53 -8.92 -17.69
CA PHE A 154 -7.09 -9.19 -17.67
C PHE A 154 -6.69 -10.35 -18.58
N ASN A 155 -7.55 -11.36 -18.72
CA ASN A 155 -7.45 -12.41 -19.73
C ASN A 155 -8.85 -13.00 -20.02
N GLU A 156 -8.93 -13.88 -21.02
CA GLU A 156 -10.17 -14.53 -21.45
C GLU A 156 -10.82 -15.42 -20.36
N HIS A 157 -10.07 -15.80 -19.34
CA HIS A 157 -10.50 -16.66 -18.25
C HIS A 157 -10.91 -15.90 -16.97
N THR A 158 -10.70 -14.59 -16.91
CA THR A 158 -11.07 -13.75 -15.75
C THR A 158 -12.53 -13.29 -15.88
N THR A 159 -13.46 -14.20 -15.67
CA THR A 159 -14.91 -13.95 -15.83
C THR A 159 -15.53 -13.21 -14.65
N ASN A 160 -14.84 -13.17 -13.50
CA ASN A 160 -15.28 -12.45 -12.30
C ASN A 160 -14.10 -11.81 -11.58
N SER A 161 -14.39 -10.91 -10.65
CA SER A 161 -13.38 -10.14 -9.90
C SER A 161 -12.44 -11.03 -9.08
N GLN A 162 -12.94 -12.07 -8.43
CA GLN A 162 -12.12 -12.97 -7.61
C GLN A 162 -11.08 -13.72 -8.44
N ASN A 163 -11.48 -14.24 -9.60
CA ASN A 163 -10.55 -14.93 -10.51
C ASN A 163 -9.49 -13.95 -11.06
N ALA A 164 -9.87 -12.70 -11.33
CA ALA A 164 -8.95 -11.67 -11.79
C ALA A 164 -7.93 -11.30 -10.70
N ILE A 165 -8.37 -11.16 -9.46
CA ILE A 165 -7.50 -10.89 -8.30
C ILE A 165 -6.54 -12.07 -8.08
N ALA A 166 -7.05 -13.30 -8.08
CA ALA A 166 -6.22 -14.48 -7.91
C ALA A 166 -5.16 -14.60 -9.03
N TYR A 167 -5.57 -14.37 -10.26
CA TYR A 167 -4.65 -14.35 -11.41
C TYR A 167 -3.54 -13.31 -11.24
N LEU A 168 -3.89 -12.07 -10.85
CA LEU A 168 -2.91 -11.01 -10.63
C LEU A 168 -1.90 -11.39 -9.54
N HIS A 169 -2.37 -11.93 -8.40
CA HIS A 169 -1.49 -12.41 -7.34
C HIS A 169 -0.54 -13.51 -7.84
N GLN A 170 -1.05 -14.49 -8.59
CA GLN A 170 -0.21 -15.55 -9.15
C GLN A 170 0.88 -15.02 -10.10
N GLN A 171 0.55 -14.06 -10.97
CA GLN A 171 1.52 -13.47 -11.89
C GLN A 171 2.61 -12.69 -11.13
N LEU A 172 2.22 -11.88 -10.14
CA LEU A 172 3.16 -11.12 -9.32
C LEU A 172 4.07 -12.02 -8.48
N ILE A 173 3.52 -13.06 -7.87
CA ILE A 173 4.30 -14.02 -7.09
C ILE A 173 5.28 -14.77 -7.99
N ALA A 174 4.86 -15.18 -9.19
CA ALA A 174 5.74 -15.84 -10.16
C ALA A 174 6.90 -14.93 -10.58
N GLU A 175 6.61 -13.65 -10.86
CA GLU A 175 7.63 -12.67 -11.20
C GLU A 175 8.59 -12.41 -10.02
N ALA A 176 8.07 -12.28 -8.80
CA ALA A 176 8.90 -12.13 -7.61
C ALA A 176 9.80 -13.34 -7.37
N LYS A 177 9.29 -14.58 -7.56
CA LYS A 177 10.07 -15.81 -7.46
C LYS A 177 11.22 -15.86 -8.47
N ALA A 178 11.02 -15.31 -9.66
CA ALA A 178 12.06 -15.26 -10.70
C ALA A 178 13.18 -14.25 -10.40
N ARG A 179 12.88 -13.19 -9.64
CA ARG A 179 13.84 -12.11 -9.32
C ARG A 179 14.50 -12.24 -7.96
N LYS A 180 13.75 -12.74 -6.97
CA LYS A 180 14.17 -12.82 -5.57
C LYS A 180 15.28 -13.87 -5.39
N THR A 181 16.33 -13.49 -4.68
CA THR A 181 17.35 -14.42 -4.17
C THR A 181 16.94 -14.98 -2.78
N ALA A 182 17.63 -16.01 -2.31
CA ALA A 182 17.26 -16.70 -1.07
C ALA A 182 17.43 -15.82 0.19
N ASP A 183 18.29 -14.83 0.14
CA ASP A 183 18.63 -13.91 1.24
C ASP A 183 17.76 -12.64 1.27
N GLN A 184 16.89 -12.45 0.27
CA GLN A 184 15.96 -11.32 0.19
C GLN A 184 14.60 -11.68 0.75
N ALA A 185 13.96 -10.74 1.43
CA ALA A 185 12.57 -10.90 1.87
C ALA A 185 11.58 -10.59 0.75
N LEU A 186 10.36 -11.13 0.87
CA LEU A 186 9.22 -10.79 0.02
C LEU A 186 8.09 -10.23 0.87
N ILE A 187 7.70 -8.99 0.58
CA ILE A 187 6.62 -8.28 1.25
C ILE A 187 5.49 -8.08 0.24
N LEU A 188 4.24 -8.18 0.69
CA LEU A 188 3.07 -7.80 -0.11
C LEU A 188 2.32 -6.68 0.61
N MET A 189 2.04 -5.59 -0.09
CA MET A 189 1.10 -4.55 0.35
C MET A 189 -0.21 -4.73 -0.40
N SER A 190 -1.34 -4.68 0.32
CA SER A 190 -2.66 -4.69 -0.30
C SER A 190 -3.66 -3.88 0.52
N HIS A 191 -4.57 -3.19 -0.17
CA HIS A 191 -5.70 -2.52 0.47
C HIS A 191 -6.97 -3.30 0.13
N ALA A 192 -7.39 -4.17 1.03
CA ALA A 192 -8.47 -5.11 0.77
C ALA A 192 -9.13 -5.62 2.06
N HIS A 193 -10.42 -5.96 1.98
CA HIS A 193 -11.11 -6.67 3.04
C HIS A 193 -10.79 -8.16 2.97
N MET A 194 -10.19 -8.71 4.04
CA MET A 194 -9.85 -10.12 4.12
C MET A 194 -10.88 -10.89 4.94
N GLN A 195 -11.19 -12.14 4.54
CA GLN A 195 -12.04 -13.05 5.30
C GLN A 195 -11.46 -13.28 6.70
N GLY A 196 -12.30 -13.15 7.72
CA GLY A 196 -11.90 -13.30 9.12
C GLY A 196 -11.33 -12.03 9.76
N GLY A 197 -11.23 -10.93 9.02
CA GLY A 197 -10.93 -9.62 9.58
C GLY A 197 -12.13 -9.05 10.34
N GLU A 198 -11.88 -8.42 11.48
CA GLU A 198 -12.89 -7.74 12.29
C GLU A 198 -13.00 -6.28 11.87
N THR A 199 -14.21 -5.83 11.57
CA THR A 199 -14.50 -4.40 11.31
C THR A 199 -14.62 -3.62 12.62
N SER A 200 -14.40 -2.31 12.55
CA SER A 200 -14.68 -1.37 13.65
C SER A 200 -15.80 -0.41 13.25
N ASP A 201 -16.29 0.39 14.20
CA ASP A 201 -17.33 1.39 13.94
C ASP A 201 -16.84 2.58 13.10
N SER A 202 -15.54 2.63 12.80
CA SER A 202 -14.91 3.72 12.05
C SER A 202 -14.87 3.49 10.55
N GLU A 203 -15.01 2.24 10.06
CA GLU A 203 -15.16 1.98 8.64
C GLU A 203 -16.52 2.50 8.15
N ARG A 204 -16.52 3.16 6.99
CA ARG A 204 -17.76 3.46 6.30
C ARG A 204 -18.40 2.16 5.85
N PRO A 205 -19.73 1.98 6.05
CA PRO A 205 -20.41 0.79 5.52
C PRO A 205 -20.08 0.63 4.04
N ILE A 206 -19.53 -0.52 3.67
CA ILE A 206 -19.26 -0.87 2.28
C ILE A 206 -20.61 -1.14 1.60
N VAL A 207 -21.26 -0.08 1.12
CA VAL A 207 -22.65 -0.14 0.59
C VAL A 207 -22.67 -0.30 -0.95
N ILE A 208 -21.53 -0.26 -1.63
CA ILE A 208 -21.54 -0.24 -3.09
C ILE A 208 -20.76 -1.43 -3.65
N GLY A 209 -21.53 -2.46 -4.03
CA GLY A 209 -21.12 -3.56 -4.89
C GLY A 209 -20.31 -4.62 -4.18
N ASN A 210 -21.00 -5.66 -3.67
CA ASN A 210 -20.48 -7.03 -3.40
C ASN A 210 -18.93 -7.14 -3.38
N GLU A 211 -18.26 -6.37 -2.55
CA GLU A 211 -16.85 -6.61 -2.23
C GLU A 211 -16.80 -7.85 -1.36
N GLU A 212 -16.70 -8.99 -2.01
CA GLU A 212 -16.50 -10.26 -1.32
C GLU A 212 -15.13 -10.22 -0.66
N ALA A 213 -15.12 -10.44 0.65
CA ALA A 213 -13.89 -10.54 1.41
C ALA A 213 -12.96 -11.59 0.77
N LEU A 214 -11.69 -11.21 0.58
CA LEU A 214 -10.69 -12.05 -0.06
C LEU A 214 -10.18 -13.11 0.92
N SER A 215 -9.91 -14.31 0.41
CA SER A 215 -9.30 -15.38 1.21
C SER A 215 -7.80 -15.15 1.39
N THR A 216 -7.27 -15.42 2.58
CA THR A 216 -5.82 -15.44 2.85
C THR A 216 -5.07 -16.52 2.05
N ALA A 217 -5.79 -17.49 1.49
CA ALA A 217 -5.21 -18.50 0.58
C ALA A 217 -4.66 -17.91 -0.75
N LEU A 218 -4.90 -16.63 -1.02
CA LEU A 218 -4.26 -15.89 -2.11
C LEU A 218 -2.76 -15.65 -1.86
N PHE A 219 -2.34 -15.65 -0.60
CA PHE A 219 -0.96 -15.37 -0.22
C PHE A 219 -0.14 -16.67 -0.20
N ASP A 220 0.89 -16.70 -1.02
CA ASP A 220 1.82 -17.84 -1.10
C ASP A 220 2.77 -17.84 0.11
N GLU A 221 3.15 -19.01 0.59
CA GLU A 221 4.05 -19.21 1.75
C GLU A 221 5.43 -18.54 1.59
N ILE A 222 5.82 -18.15 0.38
CA ILE A 222 7.08 -17.43 0.13
C ILE A 222 7.03 -15.98 0.62
N ILE A 223 5.84 -15.45 0.89
CA ILE A 223 5.66 -14.07 1.35
C ILE A 223 5.96 -14.00 2.84
N ASP A 224 7.01 -13.27 3.20
CA ASP A 224 7.46 -13.12 4.59
C ASP A 224 6.55 -12.20 5.41
N TYR A 225 5.86 -11.24 4.77
CA TYR A 225 4.95 -10.32 5.43
C TYR A 225 3.90 -9.73 4.48
N VAL A 226 2.65 -9.69 4.94
CA VAL A 226 1.54 -9.03 4.22
C VAL A 226 1.08 -7.81 5.01
N ALA A 227 1.29 -6.63 4.42
CA ALA A 227 0.89 -5.33 4.94
C ALA A 227 -0.48 -4.95 4.37
N LEU A 228 -1.53 -5.04 5.20
CA LEU A 228 -2.91 -4.78 4.82
C LEU A 228 -3.37 -3.40 5.31
N GLY A 229 -4.17 -2.71 4.49
CA GLY A 229 -5.02 -1.60 4.86
C GLY A 229 -6.48 -1.90 4.59
N HIS A 230 -7.40 -1.00 4.95
CA HIS A 230 -8.84 -1.03 4.79
C HIS A 230 -9.62 -1.26 6.09
N LEU A 231 -9.19 -2.17 6.96
CA LEU A 231 -9.79 -2.36 8.28
C LEU A 231 -9.01 -1.56 9.31
N HIS A 232 -9.70 -0.67 10.03
CA HIS A 232 -9.07 0.31 10.93
C HIS A 232 -8.65 -0.26 12.30
N LYS A 233 -8.87 -1.56 12.52
CA LYS A 233 -8.46 -2.25 13.74
C LYS A 233 -7.14 -2.99 13.51
N PRO A 234 -6.06 -2.65 14.22
CA PRO A 234 -4.81 -3.40 14.16
C PRO A 234 -5.05 -4.85 14.55
N GLN A 235 -4.79 -5.78 13.64
CA GLN A 235 -5.08 -7.20 13.84
C GLN A 235 -4.28 -8.08 12.89
N LYS A 236 -4.15 -9.35 13.23
CA LYS A 236 -3.73 -10.40 12.29
C LYS A 236 -4.94 -11.09 11.69
N VAL A 237 -4.78 -11.61 10.48
CA VAL A 237 -5.80 -12.40 9.80
C VAL A 237 -5.22 -13.74 9.39
N GLY A 238 -5.71 -14.83 10.00
CA GLY A 238 -5.14 -16.16 9.79
C GLY A 238 -3.74 -16.26 10.38
N GLU A 239 -2.72 -16.13 9.54
CA GLU A 239 -1.33 -16.28 9.92
C GLU A 239 -0.74 -15.01 10.58
N GLU A 240 0.33 -15.21 11.39
CA GLU A 240 0.94 -14.13 12.19
C GLU A 240 1.55 -13.01 11.35
N HIS A 241 2.01 -13.32 10.15
CA HIS A 241 2.66 -12.36 9.23
C HIS A 241 1.68 -11.60 8.32
N ILE A 242 0.37 -11.87 8.39
CA ILE A 242 -0.69 -11.18 7.63
C ILE A 242 -1.38 -10.20 8.57
N ARG A 243 -1.17 -8.89 8.38
CA ARG A 243 -1.58 -7.89 9.37
C ARG A 243 -2.21 -6.64 8.76
N TYR A 244 -3.26 -6.18 9.43
CA TYR A 244 -3.70 -4.78 9.39
C TYR A 244 -2.91 -3.96 10.43
N SER A 245 -2.63 -2.69 10.12
CA SER A 245 -1.93 -1.75 10.99
C SER A 245 -2.86 -0.97 11.89
#